data_fb7bed4249a9fc293247283e199fb22b
#
_entry.id   fb7bed4249a9fc293247283e199fb22b
#
_cell.length_a   1.000
_cell.length_b   1.000
_cell.length_c   1.000
_cell.angle_alpha   90.00
_cell.angle_beta   90.00
_cell.angle_gamma   90.00
#
_symmetry.space_group_name_H-M   'P 1'
#
loop_
_entity.id
_entity.type
_entity.pdbx_description
1 polymer ?
#
loop_
_entity_poly.entity_id
_entity_poly.type
_entity_poly.pdbx_seq_one_letter_code
_entity_poly.pdbx_strand_id
1 'polypeptide(L)'
;MSDGKLERRKKLMAITLEKIGKIVEVLPVFFHTKETINVIGEPGMGKTEILSGEMENLITLEVERVWGGEAEMKKKGFDVKNHYSFIDGSGMPTEAIVIPYINNEAVDHLQRDLIPELKKARRFLADKKNDGLTYVIFIDEFTSFNQSDQRTLMNLIQSGLLPDGTRIDKKRIWFILAGNPAPSIPGFEDSDSPTHEMELAVITRGATFFVAPDVDSFLLWGATASKQWTGEKLVGRSNIHPYLLSALTKNKELYNKKDITDVRVLNSRTAKKLSNYLYGVEDLKAQKKGDHCWQSIVIEAYAGVNIGQSLASTIQHLDSLVSPTELFGDGKTNKISKADPIVKKFEAMDGFEKYYLLLKATEDGSGVDFSNENYVYKLCWIMGNLTVPSEVFGALGDRVLNAPEGTNVKNLFDNKYFQAAPDSGYNFLIELAQLRNLTKSIE
;
A
#
# COMPACT_ATOMS: atom_id res chain seq x y z
N MET A 1 -40.20 21.58 -14.39
CA MET A 1 -39.55 21.57 -13.08
C MET A 1 -38.16 20.95 -13.32
N SER A 2 -37.22 21.55 -13.31
CA SER A 2 -36.51 22.77 -13.65
C SER A 2 -35.06 22.53 -13.22
N ASP A 3 -34.16 22.71 -14.15
CA ASP A 3 -32.69 22.57 -14.04
C ASP A 3 -32.10 23.21 -12.77
N GLY A 4 -32.74 24.25 -12.25
CA GLY A 4 -32.30 24.92 -11.02
C GLY A 4 -32.38 24.09 -9.71
N LYS A 5 -33.18 23.00 -9.66
CA LYS A 5 -33.20 22.09 -8.51
C LYS A 5 -32.07 21.07 -8.59
N LEU A 6 -31.67 20.71 -9.80
CA LEU A 6 -30.54 19.78 -10.05
C LEU A 6 -29.20 20.50 -9.75
N GLU A 7 -29.05 21.75 -10.19
CA GLU A 7 -27.87 22.57 -9.87
C GLU A 7 -27.75 22.89 -8.39
N ARG A 8 -28.84 23.17 -7.68
CA ARG A 8 -28.82 23.34 -6.22
C ARG A 8 -28.47 22.05 -5.49
N ARG A 9 -28.93 20.87 -5.95
CA ARG A 9 -28.49 19.59 -5.39
C ARG A 9 -27.01 19.30 -5.66
N LYS A 10 -26.46 19.64 -6.84
CA LYS A 10 -25.04 19.53 -7.17
C LYS A 10 -24.18 20.45 -6.27
N LYS A 11 -24.67 21.64 -5.90
CA LYS A 11 -23.96 22.57 -5.03
C LYS A 11 -24.02 22.22 -3.53
N LEU A 12 -24.99 21.37 -3.11
CA LEU A 12 -25.16 20.96 -1.70
C LEU A 12 -24.41 19.67 -1.32
N MET A 13 -23.82 18.96 -2.29
CA MET A 13 -23.00 17.78 -2.06
C MET A 13 -21.61 17.96 -2.67
N ALA A 14 -20.85 18.93 -2.19
CA ALA A 14 -19.42 18.92 -2.42
C ALA A 14 -18.83 17.77 -1.58
N ILE A 15 -18.62 16.62 -2.20
CA ILE A 15 -17.90 15.50 -1.58
C ILE A 15 -16.44 15.91 -1.50
N THR A 16 -15.90 15.94 -0.28
CA THR A 16 -14.48 16.15 -0.08
C THR A 16 -13.77 14.83 -0.34
N LEU A 17 -12.92 14.80 -1.37
CA LEU A 17 -12.04 13.68 -1.65
C LEU A 17 -10.83 13.76 -0.72
N GLU A 18 -10.58 12.68 0.03
CA GLU A 18 -9.47 12.61 0.98
C GLU A 18 -8.35 11.71 0.45
N LYS A 19 -7.13 11.99 0.91
CA LYS A 19 -6.00 11.10 0.71
C LYS A 19 -6.13 9.89 1.65
N ILE A 20 -5.85 8.68 1.15
CA ILE A 20 -5.98 7.47 1.96
C ILE A 20 -5.08 7.50 3.21
N GLY A 21 -3.92 8.15 3.15
CA GLY A 21 -3.03 8.33 4.29
C GLY A 21 -3.70 9.05 5.47
N LYS A 22 -4.54 10.06 5.21
CA LYS A 22 -5.29 10.77 6.27
C LYS A 22 -6.35 9.88 6.93
N ILE A 23 -6.90 8.92 6.17
CA ILE A 23 -7.85 7.95 6.73
C ILE A 23 -7.12 7.03 7.70
N VAL A 24 -5.93 6.57 7.34
CA VAL A 24 -5.08 5.73 8.21
C VAL A 24 -4.83 6.40 9.57
N GLU A 25 -4.56 7.70 9.59
CA GLU A 25 -4.34 8.46 10.84
C GLU A 25 -5.52 8.42 11.82
N VAL A 26 -6.75 8.27 11.33
CA VAL A 26 -7.95 8.23 12.17
C VAL A 26 -8.43 6.82 12.50
N LEU A 27 -7.92 5.77 11.82
CA LEU A 27 -8.32 4.38 12.07
C LEU A 27 -8.19 3.94 13.54
N PRO A 28 -7.15 4.33 14.30
CA PRO A 28 -7.04 3.96 15.72
C PRO A 28 -8.25 4.41 16.55
N VAL A 29 -8.82 5.59 16.25
CA VAL A 29 -10.01 6.11 16.94
C VAL A 29 -11.23 5.24 16.62
N PHE A 30 -11.44 4.92 15.33
CA PHE A 30 -12.55 4.05 14.91
C PHE A 30 -12.40 2.62 15.45
N PHE A 31 -11.18 2.09 15.49
CA PHE A 31 -10.89 0.81 16.12
C PHE A 31 -11.22 0.82 17.62
N HIS A 32 -10.91 1.89 18.34
CA HIS A 32 -11.22 2.03 19.76
C HIS A 32 -12.74 2.16 20.00
N THR A 33 -13.42 3.00 19.23
CA THR A 33 -14.86 3.27 19.40
C THR A 33 -15.78 2.20 18.79
N LYS A 34 -15.24 1.33 17.93
CA LYS A 34 -15.98 0.33 17.14
C LYS A 34 -16.99 0.94 16.16
N GLU A 35 -16.80 2.22 15.84
CA GLU A 35 -17.62 2.88 14.82
C GLU A 35 -17.25 2.37 13.42
N THR A 36 -18.26 2.08 12.62
CA THR A 36 -18.08 1.57 11.25
C THR A 36 -17.47 2.64 10.35
N ILE A 37 -16.53 2.23 9.52
CA ILE A 37 -15.97 3.08 8.45
C ILE A 37 -16.33 2.52 7.09
N ASN A 38 -16.62 3.42 6.15
CA ASN A 38 -16.84 3.15 4.74
C ASN A 38 -15.78 3.89 3.92
N VAL A 39 -14.97 3.19 3.14
CA VAL A 39 -13.91 3.78 2.31
C VAL A 39 -14.23 3.53 0.85
N ILE A 40 -14.64 4.57 0.15
CA ILE A 40 -15.11 4.53 -1.23
C ILE A 40 -14.09 5.23 -2.14
N GLY A 41 -13.61 4.53 -3.14
CA GLY A 41 -12.64 5.09 -4.09
C GLY A 41 -12.42 4.18 -5.28
N GLU A 42 -11.79 4.68 -6.32
CA GLU A 42 -11.60 3.94 -7.57
C GLU A 42 -10.84 2.61 -7.39
N PRO A 43 -11.04 1.61 -8.28
CA PRO A 43 -10.32 0.35 -8.23
C PRO A 43 -8.81 0.54 -8.38
N GLY A 44 -8.03 -0.29 -7.70
CA GLY A 44 -6.58 -0.32 -7.85
C GLY A 44 -5.83 0.79 -7.12
N MET A 45 -6.47 1.54 -6.20
CA MET A 45 -5.84 2.58 -5.37
C MET A 45 -5.10 2.02 -4.14
N GLY A 46 -5.15 0.72 -3.90
CA GLY A 46 -4.52 0.10 -2.73
C GLY A 46 -5.35 0.16 -1.45
N LYS A 47 -6.65 0.50 -1.52
CA LYS A 47 -7.55 0.56 -0.35
C LYS A 47 -7.44 -0.66 0.54
N THR A 48 -7.67 -1.83 -0.05
CA THR A 48 -7.67 -3.12 0.63
C THR A 48 -6.33 -3.40 1.31
N GLU A 49 -5.22 -3.19 0.62
CA GLU A 49 -3.87 -3.48 1.13
C GLU A 49 -3.51 -2.56 2.30
N ILE A 50 -3.77 -1.26 2.15
CA ILE A 50 -3.47 -0.26 3.19
C ILE A 50 -4.36 -0.46 4.43
N LEU A 51 -5.67 -0.62 4.22
CA LEU A 51 -6.62 -0.82 5.33
C LEU A 51 -6.37 -2.14 6.06
N SER A 52 -6.05 -3.23 5.34
CA SER A 52 -5.72 -4.51 5.95
C SER A 52 -4.42 -4.45 6.75
N GLY A 53 -3.39 -3.79 6.23
CA GLY A 53 -2.12 -3.65 6.93
C GLY A 53 -2.28 -2.88 8.24
N GLU A 54 -3.00 -1.76 8.23
CA GLU A 54 -3.23 -0.97 9.44
C GLU A 54 -4.16 -1.68 10.42
N MET A 55 -5.19 -2.35 9.94
CA MET A 55 -6.07 -3.20 10.76
C MET A 55 -5.28 -4.28 11.50
N GLU A 56 -4.39 -5.00 10.82
CA GLU A 56 -3.55 -6.04 11.43
C GLU A 56 -2.59 -5.46 12.48
N ASN A 57 -2.06 -4.27 12.25
CA ASN A 57 -1.24 -3.54 13.20
C ASN A 57 -2.03 -3.20 14.48
N LEU A 58 -3.22 -2.60 14.34
CA LEU A 58 -4.09 -2.25 15.46
C LEU A 58 -4.53 -3.46 16.29
N ILE A 59 -4.86 -4.58 15.63
CA ILE A 59 -5.16 -5.86 16.30
C ILE A 59 -3.95 -6.31 17.11
N THR A 60 -2.77 -6.29 16.53
CA THR A 60 -1.54 -6.75 17.17
C THR A 60 -1.23 -5.94 18.43
N LEU A 61 -1.31 -4.61 18.34
CA LEU A 61 -1.12 -3.71 19.48
C LEU A 61 -2.17 -3.93 20.58
N GLU A 62 -3.45 -4.15 20.23
CA GLU A 62 -4.48 -4.46 21.23
C GLU A 62 -4.21 -5.79 21.93
N VAL A 63 -3.84 -6.84 21.19
CA VAL A 63 -3.55 -8.17 21.76
C VAL A 63 -2.30 -8.09 22.64
N GLU A 64 -1.26 -7.41 22.22
CA GLU A 64 -0.07 -7.19 23.04
C GLU A 64 -0.40 -6.54 24.38
N ARG A 65 -1.19 -5.48 24.35
CA ARG A 65 -1.65 -4.77 25.54
C ARG A 65 -2.51 -5.65 26.46
N VAL A 66 -3.47 -6.40 25.90
CA VAL A 66 -4.43 -7.22 26.69
C VAL A 66 -3.79 -8.49 27.22
N TRP A 67 -2.90 -9.12 26.47
CA TRP A 67 -2.24 -10.36 26.90
C TRP A 67 -0.96 -10.14 27.69
N GLY A 68 -0.43 -8.91 27.77
CA GLY A 68 0.71 -8.58 28.61
C GLY A 68 2.08 -8.70 27.92
N GLY A 69 2.14 -8.41 26.62
CA GLY A 69 3.37 -8.29 25.86
C GLY A 69 3.67 -9.44 24.89
N GLU A 70 4.69 -9.26 24.07
CA GLU A 70 5.09 -10.15 22.98
C GLU A 70 5.36 -11.59 23.43
N ALA A 71 5.95 -11.77 24.61
CA ALA A 71 6.26 -13.10 25.16
C ALA A 71 4.98 -13.92 25.42
N GLU A 72 3.94 -13.30 25.99
CA GLU A 72 2.66 -13.95 26.22
C GLU A 72 1.89 -14.19 24.91
N MET A 73 2.02 -13.30 23.91
CA MET A 73 1.47 -13.52 22.58
C MET A 73 2.06 -14.78 21.93
N LYS A 74 3.37 -14.94 21.95
CA LYS A 74 4.07 -16.14 21.44
C LYS A 74 3.63 -17.40 22.19
N LYS A 75 3.55 -17.35 23.52
CA LYS A 75 3.13 -18.48 24.37
C LYS A 75 1.70 -18.91 24.10
N LYS A 76 0.79 -17.96 23.86
CA LYS A 76 -0.63 -18.22 23.53
C LYS A 76 -0.86 -18.55 22.06
N GLY A 77 0.18 -18.57 21.23
CA GLY A 77 0.09 -18.88 19.80
C GLY A 77 -0.68 -17.82 19.02
N PHE A 78 -0.37 -16.55 19.24
CA PHE A 78 -1.00 -15.45 18.52
C PHE A 78 -0.80 -15.60 17.00
N ASP A 79 -1.91 -15.51 16.29
CA ASP A 79 -1.95 -15.35 14.84
C ASP A 79 -3.02 -14.30 14.53
N VAL A 80 -2.60 -13.17 13.98
CA VAL A 80 -3.46 -12.03 13.65
C VAL A 80 -4.64 -12.45 12.78
N LYS A 81 -4.43 -13.42 11.87
CA LYS A 81 -5.47 -13.95 10.98
C LYS A 81 -6.66 -14.55 11.73
N ASN A 82 -6.50 -14.94 12.99
CA ASN A 82 -7.59 -15.47 13.81
C ASN A 82 -8.48 -14.37 14.40
N HIS A 83 -8.07 -13.10 14.32
CA HIS A 83 -8.75 -11.96 14.92
C HIS A 83 -9.59 -11.14 13.94
N TYR A 84 -9.65 -11.54 12.68
CA TYR A 84 -10.50 -10.88 11.70
C TYR A 84 -11.07 -11.86 10.67
N SER A 85 -12.13 -11.43 10.01
CA SER A 85 -12.66 -12.03 8.79
C SER A 85 -12.59 -11.03 7.64
N PHE A 86 -12.19 -11.54 6.49
CA PHE A 86 -12.19 -10.79 5.23
C PHE A 86 -13.30 -11.36 4.33
N ILE A 87 -14.23 -10.52 3.92
CA ILE A 87 -15.35 -10.86 3.04
C ILE A 87 -15.17 -10.09 1.74
N ASP A 88 -14.95 -10.78 0.64
CA ASP A 88 -14.81 -10.19 -0.69
C ASP A 88 -16.13 -10.28 -1.45
N GLY A 89 -16.77 -9.14 -1.65
CA GLY A 89 -18.04 -9.04 -2.37
C GLY A 89 -17.94 -9.31 -3.87
N SER A 90 -16.74 -9.19 -4.47
CA SER A 90 -16.56 -9.40 -5.92
C SER A 90 -16.71 -10.85 -6.36
N GLY A 91 -16.37 -11.78 -5.47
CA GLY A 91 -16.40 -13.22 -5.73
C GLY A 91 -17.66 -13.93 -5.22
N MET A 92 -18.55 -13.22 -4.54
CA MET A 92 -19.73 -13.86 -3.95
C MET A 92 -20.89 -13.94 -4.94
N PRO A 93 -21.53 -15.11 -5.07
CA PRO A 93 -22.78 -15.22 -5.83
C PRO A 93 -23.90 -14.41 -5.13
N THR A 94 -24.90 -14.04 -5.91
CA THR A 94 -26.11 -13.36 -5.40
C THR A 94 -26.72 -14.16 -4.24
N GLU A 95 -27.06 -13.50 -3.14
CA GLU A 95 -27.57 -14.11 -1.90
C GLU A 95 -26.56 -14.97 -1.12
N ALA A 96 -25.25 -14.71 -1.30
CA ALA A 96 -24.18 -15.56 -0.76
C ALA A 96 -23.89 -15.38 0.73
N ILE A 97 -24.40 -14.33 1.37
CA ILE A 97 -24.17 -14.08 2.82
C ILE A 97 -24.86 -15.15 3.67
N VAL A 98 -25.82 -15.83 3.09
CA VAL A 98 -26.60 -16.90 3.71
C VAL A 98 -26.54 -18.13 2.83
N ILE A 99 -26.14 -19.25 3.40
CA ILE A 99 -26.15 -20.53 2.71
C ILE A 99 -27.45 -21.27 3.09
N PRO A 100 -28.46 -21.32 2.18
CA PRO A 100 -29.64 -22.12 2.45
C PRO A 100 -29.26 -23.60 2.40
N TYR A 101 -29.72 -24.39 3.37
CA TYR A 101 -29.57 -25.84 3.36
C TYR A 101 -30.87 -26.51 3.78
N ILE A 102 -31.06 -27.74 3.32
CA ILE A 102 -32.20 -28.55 3.68
C ILE A 102 -31.85 -29.38 4.92
N ASN A 103 -32.58 -29.17 6.01
CA ASN A 103 -32.47 -30.01 7.19
C ASN A 103 -33.69 -30.95 7.27
N ASN A 104 -33.47 -32.21 6.91
CA ASN A 104 -34.53 -33.21 6.87
C ASN A 104 -35.12 -33.59 8.27
N GLU A 105 -34.40 -33.19 9.33
CA GLU A 105 -34.81 -33.48 10.71
C GLU A 105 -35.63 -32.31 11.35
N ALA A 106 -35.70 -31.15 10.67
CA ALA A 106 -36.37 -29.97 11.17
C ALA A 106 -37.79 -29.86 10.62
N VAL A 107 -38.69 -29.28 11.40
CA VAL A 107 -40.07 -28.99 11.00
C VAL A 107 -40.10 -28.01 9.83
N ASP A 108 -39.14 -27.08 9.79
CA ASP A 108 -38.87 -26.19 8.68
C ASP A 108 -37.60 -26.70 7.94
N HIS A 109 -37.78 -27.36 6.83
CA HIS A 109 -36.71 -28.02 6.08
C HIS A 109 -35.70 -27.05 5.50
N LEU A 110 -36.07 -25.80 5.25
CA LEU A 110 -35.16 -24.79 4.71
C LEU A 110 -34.55 -23.95 5.84
N GLN A 111 -33.32 -24.20 6.16
CA GLN A 111 -32.55 -23.44 7.14
C GLN A 111 -31.50 -22.56 6.49
N ARG A 112 -31.02 -21.55 7.23
CA ARG A 112 -30.00 -20.63 6.81
C ARG A 112 -28.74 -20.88 7.61
N ASP A 113 -27.64 -21.16 6.95
CA ASP A 113 -26.33 -21.27 7.59
C ASP A 113 -25.46 -20.04 7.33
N LEU A 114 -24.55 -19.75 8.24
CA LEU A 114 -23.61 -18.63 8.10
C LEU A 114 -22.46 -19.02 7.19
N ILE A 115 -21.95 -18.05 6.43
CA ILE A 115 -20.66 -18.19 5.75
C ILE A 115 -19.54 -18.43 6.76
N PRO A 116 -18.44 -19.07 6.33
CA PRO A 116 -17.29 -19.40 7.21
C PRO A 116 -16.75 -18.20 8.00
N GLU A 117 -16.72 -17.04 7.37
CA GLU A 117 -16.22 -15.77 7.93
C GLU A 117 -17.06 -15.32 9.14
N LEU A 118 -18.37 -15.40 9.06
CA LEU A 118 -19.26 -15.05 10.17
C LEU A 118 -19.26 -16.14 11.27
N LYS A 119 -19.13 -17.41 10.91
CA LYS A 119 -18.91 -18.49 11.88
C LYS A 119 -17.62 -18.28 12.67
N LYS A 120 -16.55 -17.83 12.03
CA LYS A 120 -15.28 -17.51 12.67
C LYS A 120 -15.42 -16.38 13.68
N ALA A 121 -16.09 -15.29 13.30
CA ALA A 121 -16.40 -14.18 14.21
C ALA A 121 -17.16 -14.65 15.46
N ARG A 122 -18.20 -15.46 15.27
CA ARG A 122 -18.99 -16.03 16.38
C ARG A 122 -18.16 -16.90 17.32
N ARG A 123 -17.30 -17.77 16.77
CA ARG A 123 -16.40 -18.62 17.58
C ARG A 123 -15.39 -17.78 18.37
N PHE A 124 -14.81 -16.77 17.76
CA PHE A 124 -13.87 -15.87 18.42
C PHE A 124 -14.52 -15.18 19.63
N LEU A 125 -15.73 -14.65 19.45
CA LEU A 125 -16.43 -13.92 20.49
C LEU A 125 -16.91 -14.83 21.65
N ALA A 126 -17.14 -16.12 21.37
CA ALA A 126 -17.54 -17.11 22.37
C ALA A 126 -16.33 -17.66 23.18
N ASP A 127 -15.13 -17.51 22.71
CA ASP A 127 -13.92 -18.02 23.38
C ASP A 127 -13.45 -17.02 24.46
N LYS A 128 -13.50 -17.46 25.71
CA LYS A 128 -13.10 -16.66 26.88
C LYS A 128 -11.67 -16.15 26.84
N LYS A 129 -10.76 -16.84 26.13
CA LYS A 129 -9.38 -16.37 25.96
C LYS A 129 -9.29 -15.03 25.20
N ASN A 130 -10.32 -14.70 24.44
CA ASN A 130 -10.43 -13.48 23.65
C ASN A 130 -11.24 -12.38 24.37
N ASP A 131 -11.57 -12.54 25.65
CA ASP A 131 -12.29 -11.51 26.39
C ASP A 131 -11.48 -10.21 26.43
N GLY A 132 -12.15 -9.10 26.14
CA GLY A 132 -11.52 -7.78 26.04
C GLY A 132 -10.85 -7.48 24.69
N LEU A 133 -10.82 -8.45 23.77
CA LEU A 133 -10.27 -8.26 22.42
C LEU A 133 -11.36 -7.92 21.41
N THR A 134 -10.96 -7.15 20.40
CA THR A 134 -11.78 -6.77 19.25
C THR A 134 -11.67 -7.82 18.15
N TYR A 135 -12.79 -8.16 17.54
CA TYR A 135 -12.83 -8.87 16.27
C TYR A 135 -13.11 -7.90 15.13
N VAL A 136 -12.41 -8.03 14.01
CA VAL A 136 -12.64 -7.15 12.86
C VAL A 136 -13.35 -7.93 11.75
N ILE A 137 -14.37 -7.31 11.15
CA ILE A 137 -15.00 -7.79 9.92
C ILE A 137 -14.71 -6.76 8.84
N PHE A 138 -13.80 -7.11 7.93
CA PHE A 138 -13.48 -6.30 6.78
C PHE A 138 -14.26 -6.81 5.56
N ILE A 139 -15.10 -5.97 4.99
CA ILE A 139 -15.93 -6.27 3.83
C ILE A 139 -15.39 -5.44 2.67
N ASP A 140 -14.69 -6.09 1.76
CA ASP A 140 -14.18 -5.46 0.54
C ASP A 140 -15.19 -5.59 -0.59
N GLU A 141 -15.10 -4.70 -1.57
CA GLU A 141 -16.04 -4.60 -2.69
C GLU A 141 -17.51 -4.58 -2.23
N PHE A 142 -17.79 -3.89 -1.10
CA PHE A 142 -19.13 -3.82 -0.52
C PHE A 142 -20.20 -3.33 -1.52
N THR A 143 -19.81 -2.43 -2.43
CA THR A 143 -20.69 -1.91 -3.48
C THR A 143 -20.98 -2.91 -4.60
N SER A 144 -20.30 -4.06 -4.63
CA SER A 144 -20.59 -5.17 -5.55
C SER A 144 -21.75 -6.05 -5.08
N PHE A 145 -22.11 -5.99 -3.78
CA PHE A 145 -23.28 -6.70 -3.27
C PHE A 145 -24.58 -6.09 -3.81
N ASN A 146 -25.53 -6.94 -4.11
CA ASN A 146 -26.89 -6.49 -4.39
C ASN A 146 -27.55 -5.83 -3.18
N GLN A 147 -28.64 -5.10 -3.37
CA GLN A 147 -29.33 -4.38 -2.28
C GLN A 147 -29.82 -5.29 -1.16
N SER A 148 -30.23 -6.53 -1.43
CA SER A 148 -30.68 -7.48 -0.42
C SER A 148 -29.56 -7.89 0.52
N ASP A 149 -28.39 -8.19 -0.06
CA ASP A 149 -27.19 -8.55 0.70
C ASP A 149 -26.65 -7.35 1.50
N GLN A 150 -26.62 -6.15 0.90
CA GLN A 150 -26.28 -4.92 1.62
C GLN A 150 -27.18 -4.72 2.85
N ARG A 151 -28.50 -4.91 2.74
CA ARG A 151 -29.44 -4.81 3.86
C ARG A 151 -29.18 -5.86 4.93
N THR A 152 -28.86 -7.07 4.54
CA THR A 152 -28.52 -8.16 5.47
C THR A 152 -27.27 -7.83 6.26
N LEU A 153 -26.21 -7.35 5.59
CA LEU A 153 -24.99 -6.89 6.24
C LEU A 153 -25.24 -5.67 7.14
N MET A 154 -26.12 -4.76 6.73
CA MET A 154 -26.47 -3.60 7.55
C MET A 154 -27.18 -3.98 8.85
N ASN A 155 -28.01 -5.03 8.86
CA ASN A 155 -28.61 -5.56 10.08
C ASN A 155 -27.53 -6.10 11.03
N LEU A 156 -26.53 -6.79 10.51
CA LEU A 156 -25.37 -7.25 11.27
C LEU A 156 -24.59 -6.07 11.86
N ILE A 157 -24.22 -5.09 11.02
CA ILE A 157 -23.47 -3.91 11.42
C ILE A 157 -24.22 -3.10 12.48
N GLN A 158 -25.53 -2.94 12.34
CA GLN A 158 -26.33 -2.10 13.22
C GLN A 158 -26.66 -2.75 14.55
N SER A 159 -27.09 -4.00 14.53
CA SER A 159 -27.69 -4.68 15.68
C SER A 159 -26.97 -5.95 16.12
N GLY A 160 -25.91 -6.36 15.41
CA GLY A 160 -25.25 -7.64 15.63
C GLY A 160 -26.13 -8.85 15.26
N LEU A 161 -27.22 -8.63 14.50
CA LEU A 161 -28.09 -9.70 14.06
C LEU A 161 -27.48 -10.43 12.88
N LEU A 162 -27.13 -11.69 13.09
CA LEU A 162 -26.62 -12.56 12.06
C LEU A 162 -27.74 -13.05 11.12
N PRO A 163 -27.43 -13.44 9.88
CA PRO A 163 -28.43 -13.93 8.92
C PRO A 163 -29.20 -15.18 9.36
N ASP A 164 -28.66 -15.99 10.27
CA ASP A 164 -29.32 -17.16 10.87
C ASP A 164 -30.27 -16.79 12.02
N GLY A 165 -30.48 -15.51 12.30
CA GLY A 165 -31.32 -15.00 13.36
C GLY A 165 -30.66 -14.94 14.74
N THR A 166 -29.44 -15.42 14.91
CA THR A 166 -28.67 -15.29 16.14
C THR A 166 -28.04 -13.90 16.29
N ARG A 167 -27.63 -13.56 17.52
CA ARG A 167 -26.98 -12.26 17.78
C ARG A 167 -25.57 -12.45 18.28
N ILE A 168 -24.70 -11.51 17.92
CA ILE A 168 -23.32 -11.40 18.42
C ILE A 168 -23.11 -10.07 19.15
N ASP A 169 -22.14 -10.04 20.06
CA ASP A 169 -21.80 -8.81 20.78
C ASP A 169 -21.09 -7.81 19.86
N LYS A 170 -21.87 -6.90 19.30
CA LYS A 170 -21.41 -5.83 18.42
C LYS A 170 -20.36 -4.92 19.09
N LYS A 171 -20.37 -4.75 20.41
CA LYS A 171 -19.41 -3.89 21.12
C LYS A 171 -17.96 -4.37 21.02
N ARG A 172 -17.79 -5.62 20.61
CA ARG A 172 -16.49 -6.26 20.40
C ARG A 172 -16.15 -6.46 18.91
N ILE A 173 -16.95 -5.87 18.01
CA ILE A 173 -16.70 -5.99 16.56
C ILE A 173 -16.50 -4.62 15.97
N TRP A 174 -15.44 -4.49 15.18
CA TRP A 174 -15.23 -3.35 14.33
C TRP A 174 -15.47 -3.72 12.87
N PHE A 175 -16.25 -2.91 12.14
CA PHE A 175 -16.57 -3.11 10.74
C PHE A 175 -15.82 -2.11 9.88
N ILE A 176 -15.14 -2.61 8.85
CA ILE A 176 -14.51 -1.85 7.79
C ILE A 176 -15.20 -2.23 6.49
N LEU A 177 -15.75 -1.27 5.78
CA LEU A 177 -16.33 -1.45 4.46
C LEU A 177 -15.46 -0.72 3.44
N ALA A 178 -15.09 -1.41 2.38
CA ALA A 178 -14.43 -0.80 1.23
C ALA A 178 -15.24 -1.08 -0.04
N GLY A 179 -15.23 -0.15 -0.96
CA GLY A 179 -15.97 -0.31 -2.21
C GLY A 179 -15.54 0.67 -3.28
N ASN A 180 -16.07 0.46 -4.48
CA ASN A 180 -15.87 1.34 -5.61
C ASN A 180 -17.04 2.33 -5.73
N PRO A 181 -16.80 3.56 -6.18
CA PRO A 181 -17.87 4.55 -6.31
C PRO A 181 -18.81 4.20 -7.48
N ALA A 182 -20.09 4.48 -7.29
CA ALA A 182 -21.02 4.47 -8.41
C ALA A 182 -20.88 5.78 -9.22
N PRO A 183 -21.12 5.75 -10.55
CA PRO A 183 -21.07 6.94 -11.41
C PRO A 183 -22.03 8.07 -11.00
N SER A 184 -23.06 7.75 -10.23
CA SER A 184 -24.00 8.74 -9.67
C SER A 184 -23.41 9.59 -8.55
N ILE A 185 -22.25 9.22 -8.01
CA ILE A 185 -21.56 9.95 -6.93
C ILE A 185 -20.77 11.12 -7.54
N PRO A 186 -21.01 12.38 -7.09
CA PRO A 186 -20.27 13.54 -7.60
C PRO A 186 -18.76 13.37 -7.45
N GLY A 187 -18.02 13.63 -8.53
CA GLY A 187 -16.57 13.45 -8.61
C GLY A 187 -16.12 12.07 -9.07
N PHE A 188 -17.10 11.16 -9.36
CA PHE A 188 -16.83 9.82 -9.89
C PHE A 188 -17.68 9.49 -11.12
N GLU A 189 -18.11 10.52 -11.86
CA GLU A 189 -18.98 10.38 -13.03
C GLU A 189 -18.36 9.49 -14.12
N ASP A 190 -17.03 9.43 -14.18
CA ASP A 190 -16.26 8.61 -15.13
C ASP A 190 -15.90 7.23 -14.57
N SER A 191 -16.48 6.80 -13.44
CA SER A 191 -16.23 5.46 -12.89
C SER A 191 -16.89 4.39 -13.75
N ASP A 192 -16.09 3.46 -14.30
CA ASP A 192 -16.56 2.31 -15.07
C ASP A 192 -16.86 1.08 -14.20
N SER A 193 -16.82 1.23 -12.87
CA SER A 193 -17.03 0.10 -11.97
C SER A 193 -18.49 -0.36 -12.00
N PRO A 194 -18.77 -1.64 -12.25
CA PRO A 194 -20.11 -2.21 -12.18
C PRO A 194 -20.53 -2.34 -10.69
N THR A 195 -20.90 -1.22 -10.11
CA THR A 195 -21.24 -1.15 -8.69
C THR A 195 -22.72 -0.83 -8.51
N HIS A 196 -23.30 -1.39 -7.46
CA HIS A 196 -24.60 -0.96 -7.00
C HIS A 196 -24.45 0.32 -6.17
N GLU A 197 -25.44 1.22 -6.28
CA GLU A 197 -25.49 2.38 -5.37
C GLU A 197 -25.55 1.90 -3.92
N MET A 198 -24.71 2.50 -3.08
CA MET A 198 -24.83 2.30 -1.64
C MET A 198 -26.16 2.87 -1.17
N GLU A 199 -26.95 2.07 -0.46
CA GLU A 199 -28.15 2.58 0.16
C GLU A 199 -27.80 3.73 1.12
N LEU A 200 -28.62 4.78 1.15
CA LEU A 200 -28.47 5.91 2.07
C LEU A 200 -28.35 5.43 3.52
N ALA A 201 -28.98 4.33 3.84
CA ALA A 201 -28.91 3.69 5.13
C ALA A 201 -27.49 3.23 5.51
N VAL A 202 -26.67 2.82 4.54
CA VAL A 202 -25.26 2.43 4.75
C VAL A 202 -24.42 3.67 4.98
N ILE A 203 -24.57 4.67 4.11
CA ILE A 203 -23.82 5.94 4.18
C ILE A 203 -24.03 6.66 5.51
N THR A 204 -25.24 6.59 6.07
CA THR A 204 -25.59 7.30 7.31
C THR A 204 -25.24 6.54 8.59
N ARG A 205 -24.84 5.27 8.52
CA ARG A 205 -24.56 4.42 9.69
C ARG A 205 -23.07 4.20 9.97
N GLY A 206 -22.21 4.81 9.21
CA GLY A 206 -20.76 4.79 9.39
C GLY A 206 -20.15 6.07 8.87
N ALA A 207 -18.90 6.35 9.24
CA ALA A 207 -18.15 7.43 8.64
C ALA A 207 -17.78 7.04 7.21
N THR A 208 -18.25 7.78 6.22
CA THR A 208 -17.97 7.52 4.81
C THR A 208 -16.89 8.46 4.30
N PHE A 209 -15.77 7.90 3.87
CA PHE A 209 -14.65 8.59 3.27
C PHE A 209 -14.60 8.30 1.77
N PHE A 210 -14.55 9.36 0.98
CA PHE A 210 -14.31 9.25 -0.46
C PHE A 210 -12.84 9.49 -0.73
N VAL A 211 -12.20 8.57 -1.44
CA VAL A 211 -10.73 8.55 -1.61
C VAL A 211 -10.37 8.90 -3.05
N ALA A 212 -9.50 9.88 -3.20
CA ALA A 212 -8.87 10.21 -4.47
C ALA A 212 -7.55 9.44 -4.66
N PRO A 213 -7.14 9.18 -5.92
CA PRO A 213 -5.79 8.70 -6.22
C PRO A 213 -4.74 9.66 -5.67
N ASP A 214 -3.76 9.13 -4.93
CA ASP A 214 -2.66 9.90 -4.37
C ASP A 214 -1.32 9.36 -4.86
N VAL A 215 -0.80 9.98 -5.90
CA VAL A 215 0.47 9.58 -6.50
C VAL A 215 1.65 9.79 -5.56
N ASP A 216 1.62 10.81 -4.70
CA ASP A 216 2.73 11.11 -3.78
C ASP A 216 2.85 10.00 -2.72
N SER A 217 1.74 9.61 -2.10
CA SER A 217 1.72 8.46 -1.17
C SER A 217 2.10 7.15 -1.88
N PHE A 218 1.68 6.96 -3.13
CA PHE A 218 2.08 5.79 -3.92
C PHE A 218 3.59 5.77 -4.18
N LEU A 219 4.20 6.91 -4.52
CA LEU A 219 5.63 7.01 -4.76
C LEU A 219 6.44 6.75 -3.49
N LEU A 220 6.01 7.29 -2.34
CA LEU A 220 6.65 7.02 -1.05
C LEU A 220 6.58 5.53 -0.69
N TRP A 221 5.38 4.94 -0.72
CA TRP A 221 5.22 3.50 -0.50
C TRP A 221 6.03 2.67 -1.51
N GLY A 222 6.02 3.07 -2.78
CA GLY A 222 6.76 2.41 -3.84
C GLY A 222 8.25 2.38 -3.61
N ALA A 223 8.81 3.44 -3.05
CA ALA A 223 10.24 3.57 -2.74
C ALA A 223 10.65 2.79 -1.48
N THR A 224 9.72 2.45 -0.58
CA THR A 224 10.01 1.68 0.64
C THR A 224 10.64 0.33 0.29
N ALA A 225 11.67 -0.06 1.05
CA ALA A 225 12.34 -1.34 0.85
C ALA A 225 11.53 -2.49 1.45
N SER A 226 11.43 -3.58 0.71
CA SER A 226 10.84 -4.83 1.17
C SER A 226 11.67 -6.03 0.71
N LYS A 227 11.55 -7.15 1.43
CA LYS A 227 12.13 -8.42 0.98
C LYS A 227 11.22 -9.04 -0.08
N GLN A 228 11.77 -9.25 -1.26
CA GLN A 228 11.05 -9.85 -2.38
C GLN A 228 11.73 -11.16 -2.81
N TRP A 229 10.92 -12.14 -3.19
CA TRP A 229 11.43 -13.43 -3.66
C TRP A 229 11.84 -13.36 -5.13
N THR A 230 13.09 -13.78 -5.44
CA THR A 230 13.62 -13.80 -6.82
C THR A 230 13.46 -15.19 -7.50
N GLY A 231 12.81 -16.15 -6.85
CA GLY A 231 12.80 -17.55 -7.26
C GLY A 231 13.92 -18.39 -6.62
N GLU A 232 14.98 -17.77 -6.11
CA GLU A 232 16.12 -18.42 -5.46
C GLU A 232 16.35 -17.94 -4.02
N LYS A 233 16.19 -16.65 -3.78
CA LYS A 233 16.44 -16.01 -2.47
C LYS A 233 15.57 -14.79 -2.24
N LEU A 234 15.49 -14.37 -0.99
CA LEU A 234 14.90 -13.07 -0.63
C LEU A 234 15.95 -11.97 -0.83
N VAL A 235 15.57 -10.88 -1.49
CA VAL A 235 16.39 -9.70 -1.73
C VAL A 235 15.66 -8.44 -1.31
N GLY A 236 16.41 -7.43 -0.84
CA GLY A 236 15.89 -6.13 -0.49
C GLY A 236 15.73 -5.26 -1.74
N ARG A 237 14.48 -4.90 -2.07
CA ARG A 237 14.13 -4.09 -3.24
C ARG A 237 13.04 -3.09 -2.88
N SER A 238 12.89 -2.06 -3.72
CA SER A 238 11.74 -1.17 -3.65
C SER A 238 10.44 -1.93 -3.90
N ASN A 239 9.35 -1.51 -3.29
CA ASN A 239 8.03 -2.08 -3.58
C ASN A 239 7.65 -1.92 -5.05
N ILE A 240 8.07 -0.82 -5.66
CA ILE A 240 7.92 -0.52 -7.09
C ILE A 240 9.29 -0.33 -7.69
N HIS A 241 9.50 -0.85 -8.91
CA HIS A 241 10.77 -0.76 -9.61
C HIS A 241 11.23 0.69 -9.80
N PRO A 242 12.51 1.03 -9.55
CA PRO A 242 13.03 2.40 -9.64
C PRO A 242 12.76 3.10 -10.98
N TYR A 243 12.71 2.37 -12.10
CA TYR A 243 12.32 2.93 -13.39
C TYR A 243 10.93 3.56 -13.35
N LEU A 244 9.95 2.86 -12.79
CA LEU A 244 8.56 3.35 -12.71
C LEU A 244 8.43 4.49 -11.72
N LEU A 245 9.11 4.40 -10.58
CA LEU A 245 9.13 5.48 -9.58
C LEU A 245 9.68 6.75 -10.19
N SER A 246 10.81 6.65 -10.88
CA SER A 246 11.45 7.80 -11.53
C SER A 246 10.58 8.39 -12.65
N ALA A 247 9.99 7.53 -13.51
CA ALA A 247 9.11 7.97 -14.58
C ALA A 247 7.86 8.68 -14.06
N LEU A 248 7.26 8.18 -12.97
CA LEU A 248 6.11 8.81 -12.33
C LEU A 248 6.48 10.06 -11.52
N THR A 249 7.68 10.13 -10.97
CA THR A 249 8.19 11.36 -10.35
C THR A 249 8.35 12.47 -11.39
N LYS A 250 8.80 12.12 -12.59
CA LYS A 250 8.91 13.05 -13.73
C LYS A 250 7.54 13.52 -14.23
N ASN A 251 6.58 12.61 -14.31
CA ASN A 251 5.24 12.90 -14.82
C ASN A 251 4.15 12.20 -14.02
N LYS A 252 3.75 12.85 -12.92
CA LYS A 252 2.73 12.36 -12.01
C LYS A 252 1.36 12.18 -12.67
N GLU A 253 1.09 12.91 -13.76
CA GLU A 253 -0.17 12.83 -14.49
C GLU A 253 -0.40 11.49 -15.19
N LEU A 254 0.66 10.67 -15.38
CA LEU A 254 0.50 9.33 -15.93
C LEU A 254 -0.19 8.36 -14.96
N TYR A 255 -0.14 8.67 -13.65
CA TYR A 255 -0.75 7.82 -12.64
C TYR A 255 -2.26 8.02 -12.60
N ASN A 256 -2.99 6.92 -12.69
CA ASN A 256 -4.47 6.88 -12.70
C ASN A 256 -5.13 7.72 -13.82
N LYS A 257 -4.38 8.06 -14.87
CA LYS A 257 -4.91 8.77 -16.01
C LYS A 257 -5.72 7.80 -16.88
N LYS A 258 -6.97 8.15 -17.16
CA LYS A 258 -7.78 7.45 -18.14
C LYS A 258 -7.46 7.98 -19.55
N ASP A 259 -7.23 7.08 -20.48
CA ASP A 259 -7.08 7.41 -21.89
C ASP A 259 -8.44 7.18 -22.59
N ILE A 260 -8.89 8.14 -23.39
CA ILE A 260 -10.17 8.03 -24.12
C ILE A 260 -10.14 6.86 -25.11
N THR A 261 -8.96 6.48 -25.57
CA THR A 261 -8.75 5.42 -26.57
C THR A 261 -8.40 4.06 -25.97
N ASP A 262 -8.20 3.98 -24.66
CA ASP A 262 -7.73 2.76 -24.00
C ASP A 262 -8.39 2.60 -22.62
N VAL A 263 -8.89 1.41 -22.35
CA VAL A 263 -9.50 1.06 -21.06
C VAL A 263 -8.47 0.77 -19.94
N ARG A 264 -7.18 0.68 -20.31
CA ARG A 264 -6.12 0.38 -19.36
C ARG A 264 -5.69 1.64 -18.62
N VAL A 265 -5.45 1.49 -17.33
CA VAL A 265 -5.05 2.59 -16.42
C VAL A 265 -3.82 2.18 -15.65
N LEU A 266 -2.84 3.06 -15.59
CA LEU A 266 -1.66 2.89 -14.74
C LEU A 266 -1.99 3.30 -13.29
N ASN A 267 -2.58 2.40 -12.53
CA ASN A 267 -2.83 2.56 -11.10
C ASN A 267 -1.84 1.72 -10.27
N SER A 268 -1.96 1.73 -8.95
CA SER A 268 -1.03 0.99 -8.07
C SER A 268 -0.98 -0.50 -8.37
N ARG A 269 -2.11 -1.14 -8.71
CA ARG A 269 -2.19 -2.57 -9.05
C ARG A 269 -1.43 -2.88 -10.36
N THR A 270 -1.66 -2.11 -11.42
CA THR A 270 -0.99 -2.31 -12.71
C THR A 270 0.48 -1.91 -12.65
N ALA A 271 0.81 -0.85 -11.93
CA ALA A 271 2.21 -0.45 -11.67
C ALA A 271 2.98 -1.53 -10.90
N LYS A 272 2.36 -2.18 -9.89
CA LYS A 272 3.00 -3.30 -9.18
C LYS A 272 3.25 -4.50 -10.09
N LYS A 273 2.30 -4.86 -10.95
CA LYS A 273 2.47 -5.94 -11.93
C LYS A 273 3.59 -5.63 -12.92
N LEU A 274 3.63 -4.41 -13.44
CA LEU A 274 4.70 -3.97 -14.34
C LEU A 274 6.06 -3.93 -13.62
N SER A 275 6.10 -3.48 -12.38
CA SER A 275 7.29 -3.54 -11.52
C SER A 275 7.82 -4.98 -11.37
N ASN A 276 6.94 -5.93 -11.09
CA ASN A 276 7.32 -7.35 -10.99
C ASN A 276 7.91 -7.89 -12.30
N TYR A 277 7.37 -7.47 -13.44
CA TYR A 277 7.92 -7.82 -14.74
C TYR A 277 9.34 -7.26 -14.92
N LEU A 278 9.57 -5.99 -14.60
CA LEU A 278 10.90 -5.36 -14.73
C LEU A 278 11.92 -6.02 -13.81
N TYR A 279 11.57 -6.30 -12.57
CA TYR A 279 12.43 -7.06 -11.66
C TYR A 279 12.69 -8.49 -12.17
N GLY A 280 11.69 -9.15 -12.75
CA GLY A 280 11.86 -10.47 -13.36
C GLY A 280 12.87 -10.48 -14.50
N VAL A 281 12.90 -9.42 -15.33
CA VAL A 281 13.91 -9.24 -16.38
C VAL A 281 15.32 -9.10 -15.77
N GLU A 282 15.46 -8.29 -14.72
CA GLU A 282 16.75 -8.13 -14.02
C GLU A 282 17.24 -9.46 -13.40
N ASP A 283 16.34 -10.21 -12.78
CA ASP A 283 16.65 -11.50 -12.17
C ASP A 283 17.13 -12.52 -13.21
N LEU A 284 16.49 -12.57 -14.38
CA LEU A 284 16.92 -13.46 -15.48
C LEU A 284 18.28 -13.07 -16.03
N LYS A 285 18.55 -11.78 -16.18
CA LYS A 285 19.89 -11.26 -16.57
C LYS A 285 20.94 -11.69 -15.53
N ALA A 286 20.67 -11.47 -14.25
CA ALA A 286 21.61 -11.80 -13.16
C ALA A 286 21.91 -13.30 -13.07
N GLN A 287 20.92 -14.15 -13.36
CA GLN A 287 21.08 -15.63 -13.38
C GLN A 287 21.72 -16.15 -14.68
N LYS A 288 22.07 -15.28 -15.63
CA LYS A 288 22.61 -15.66 -16.96
C LYS A 288 21.70 -16.64 -17.72
N LYS A 289 20.40 -16.56 -17.51
CA LYS A 289 19.38 -17.40 -18.16
C LYS A 289 18.94 -16.88 -19.53
N GLY A 290 19.84 -16.22 -20.26
CA GLY A 290 19.59 -15.65 -21.57
C GLY A 290 19.75 -14.13 -21.61
N ASP A 291 19.71 -13.58 -22.81
CA ASP A 291 19.81 -12.13 -23.04
C ASP A 291 18.41 -11.49 -23.02
N HIS A 292 17.82 -11.43 -21.82
CA HIS A 292 16.50 -10.85 -21.61
C HIS A 292 16.59 -9.35 -21.46
N CYS A 293 15.75 -8.61 -22.18
CA CYS A 293 15.54 -7.19 -22.00
C CYS A 293 14.03 -6.92 -21.84
N TRP A 294 13.69 -5.83 -21.17
CA TRP A 294 12.31 -5.40 -21.10
C TRP A 294 11.78 -5.01 -22.51
N GLN A 295 10.47 -5.20 -22.72
CA GLN A 295 9.82 -4.95 -24.00
C GLN A 295 8.76 -3.88 -23.86
N SER A 296 8.73 -2.89 -24.76
CA SER A 296 7.73 -1.81 -24.76
C SER A 296 6.29 -2.33 -24.82
N ILE A 297 6.07 -3.39 -25.62
CA ILE A 297 4.76 -4.02 -25.77
C ILE A 297 4.19 -4.52 -24.44
N VAL A 298 5.04 -4.94 -23.49
CA VAL A 298 4.57 -5.37 -22.16
C VAL A 298 4.20 -4.15 -21.32
N ILE A 299 4.94 -3.07 -21.42
CA ILE A 299 4.63 -1.81 -20.73
C ILE A 299 3.30 -1.27 -21.24
N GLU A 300 3.11 -1.25 -22.57
CA GLU A 300 1.85 -0.86 -23.22
C GLU A 300 0.69 -1.76 -22.82
N ALA A 301 0.93 -3.07 -22.67
CA ALA A 301 -0.12 -4.01 -22.25
C ALA A 301 -0.65 -3.74 -20.84
N TYR A 302 0.15 -3.16 -19.95
CA TYR A 302 -0.27 -2.79 -18.59
C TYR A 302 -0.80 -1.37 -18.48
N ALA A 303 -0.20 -0.41 -19.19
CA ALA A 303 -0.43 1.02 -18.99
C ALA A 303 -1.30 1.67 -20.09
N GLY A 304 -1.61 0.94 -21.17
CA GLY A 304 -2.20 1.51 -22.38
C GLY A 304 -1.13 2.03 -23.35
N VAL A 305 -1.52 2.23 -24.59
CA VAL A 305 -0.56 2.54 -25.66
C VAL A 305 0.16 3.87 -25.40
N ASN A 306 -0.58 4.94 -25.23
CA ASN A 306 0.01 6.29 -25.07
C ASN A 306 0.86 6.42 -23.79
N ILE A 307 0.32 5.96 -22.68
CA ILE A 307 1.04 5.99 -21.38
C ILE A 307 2.23 5.02 -21.43
N GLY A 308 2.03 3.83 -22.00
CA GLY A 308 3.07 2.81 -22.14
C GLY A 308 4.25 3.26 -22.99
N GLN A 309 4.01 3.93 -24.10
CA GLN A 309 5.09 4.51 -24.95
C GLN A 309 5.88 5.61 -24.21
N SER A 310 5.17 6.48 -23.48
CA SER A 310 5.82 7.51 -22.66
C SER A 310 6.71 6.90 -21.59
N LEU A 311 6.20 5.87 -20.87
CA LEU A 311 6.97 5.12 -19.89
C LEU A 311 8.16 4.39 -20.51
N ALA A 312 7.97 3.69 -21.62
CA ALA A 312 9.02 2.95 -22.31
C ALA A 312 10.16 3.88 -22.75
N SER A 313 9.84 5.05 -23.30
CA SER A 313 10.82 6.07 -23.67
C SER A 313 11.62 6.55 -22.45
N THR A 314 10.94 6.81 -21.32
CA THR A 314 11.62 7.23 -20.08
C THR A 314 12.49 6.11 -19.52
N ILE A 315 12.04 4.86 -19.50
CA ILE A 315 12.81 3.70 -19.04
C ILE A 315 14.05 3.50 -19.92
N GLN A 316 13.90 3.60 -21.24
CA GLN A 316 15.02 3.49 -22.16
C GLN A 316 16.08 4.57 -21.92
N HIS A 317 15.67 5.79 -21.62
CA HIS A 317 16.56 6.86 -21.25
C HIS A 317 17.31 6.54 -19.94
N LEU A 318 16.58 6.12 -18.88
CA LEU A 318 17.19 5.76 -17.60
C LEU A 318 18.15 4.57 -17.71
N ASP A 319 17.86 3.60 -18.56
CA ASP A 319 18.74 2.43 -18.84
C ASP A 319 20.06 2.84 -19.51
N SER A 320 20.10 4.00 -20.16
CA SER A 320 21.30 4.56 -20.80
C SER A 320 22.18 5.41 -19.88
N LEU A 321 21.73 5.70 -18.65
CA LEU A 321 22.49 6.50 -17.69
C LEU A 321 23.65 5.71 -17.08
N VAL A 322 24.52 6.43 -16.35
CA VAL A 322 25.57 5.80 -15.56
C VAL A 322 24.97 4.84 -14.54
N SER A 323 25.63 3.72 -14.32
CA SER A 323 25.19 2.72 -13.33
C SER A 323 25.56 3.14 -11.90
N PRO A 324 24.91 2.59 -10.86
CA PRO A 324 25.35 2.77 -9.48
C PRO A 324 26.82 2.42 -9.25
N THR A 325 27.31 1.35 -9.87
CA THR A 325 28.70 0.91 -9.75
C THR A 325 29.69 1.87 -10.40
N GLU A 326 29.30 2.56 -11.47
CA GLU A 326 30.15 3.62 -12.05
C GLU A 326 30.23 4.83 -11.12
N LEU A 327 29.10 5.25 -10.53
CA LEU A 327 29.08 6.40 -9.61
C LEU A 327 29.85 6.13 -8.32
N PHE A 328 29.64 4.96 -7.73
CA PHE A 328 30.23 4.59 -6.43
C PHE A 328 31.60 3.91 -6.56
N GLY A 329 32.01 3.46 -7.77
CA GLY A 329 33.25 2.74 -8.02
C GLY A 329 33.29 1.35 -7.35
N ASP A 330 34.51 0.85 -7.13
CA ASP A 330 34.77 -0.51 -6.64
C ASP A 330 34.78 -0.64 -5.09
N GLY A 331 34.46 0.41 -4.37
CA GLY A 331 34.44 0.42 -2.92
C GLY A 331 35.81 0.34 -2.21
N LYS A 332 36.91 0.30 -2.94
CA LYS A 332 38.27 0.22 -2.33
C LYS A 332 38.70 1.51 -1.67
N THR A 333 38.18 2.63 -2.12
CA THR A 333 38.51 3.96 -1.58
C THR A 333 37.26 4.78 -1.37
N ASN A 334 37.34 5.70 -0.42
CA ASN A 334 36.31 6.71 -0.18
C ASN A 334 36.54 8.01 -1.00
N LYS A 335 37.55 8.05 -1.86
CA LYS A 335 37.85 9.24 -2.64
C LYS A 335 36.71 9.54 -3.62
N ILE A 336 36.18 10.74 -3.53
CA ILE A 336 35.17 11.30 -4.43
C ILE A 336 35.36 12.82 -4.45
N SER A 337 35.19 13.47 -5.61
CA SER A 337 35.33 14.91 -5.72
C SER A 337 34.46 15.47 -6.83
N LYS A 338 34.13 16.76 -6.79
CA LYS A 338 33.45 17.48 -7.89
C LYS A 338 34.23 17.51 -9.20
N ALA A 339 35.53 17.26 -9.14
CA ALA A 339 36.38 17.20 -10.37
C ALA A 339 36.20 15.87 -11.13
N ASP A 340 35.71 14.84 -10.49
CA ASP A 340 35.51 13.53 -11.09
C ASP A 340 34.51 13.61 -12.27
N PRO A 341 34.87 13.07 -13.46
CA PRO A 341 33.98 13.07 -14.62
C PRO A 341 32.64 12.41 -14.39
N ILE A 342 32.58 11.34 -13.56
CA ILE A 342 31.33 10.64 -13.23
C ILE A 342 30.47 11.51 -12.32
N VAL A 343 31.05 12.16 -11.32
CA VAL A 343 30.35 13.09 -10.43
C VAL A 343 29.78 14.28 -11.23
N LYS A 344 30.53 14.82 -12.20
CA LYS A 344 30.05 15.86 -13.11
C LYS A 344 28.86 15.39 -13.95
N LYS A 345 28.90 14.15 -14.45
CA LYS A 345 27.76 13.57 -15.17
C LYS A 345 26.56 13.46 -14.27
N PHE A 346 26.72 12.96 -13.03
CA PHE A 346 25.65 12.90 -12.04
C PHE A 346 25.10 14.29 -11.70
N GLU A 347 25.96 15.29 -11.53
CA GLU A 347 25.54 16.67 -11.22
C GLU A 347 24.70 17.29 -12.34
N ALA A 348 25.00 16.95 -13.59
CA ALA A 348 24.25 17.39 -14.77
C ALA A 348 22.92 16.67 -14.99
N MET A 349 22.63 15.60 -14.27
CA MET A 349 21.37 14.86 -14.36
C MET A 349 20.20 15.66 -13.82
N ASP A 350 19.02 15.39 -14.39
CA ASP A 350 17.75 15.89 -13.88
C ASP A 350 17.39 15.25 -12.53
N GLY A 351 16.41 15.85 -11.86
CA GLY A 351 15.96 15.37 -10.53
C GLY A 351 15.47 13.92 -10.54
N PHE A 352 14.70 13.52 -11.55
CA PHE A 352 14.17 12.17 -11.66
C PHE A 352 15.25 11.12 -12.01
N GLU A 353 16.29 11.52 -12.73
CA GLU A 353 17.46 10.67 -13.05
C GLU A 353 18.29 10.40 -11.79
N LYS A 354 18.56 11.44 -10.99
CA LYS A 354 19.21 11.32 -9.69
C LYS A 354 18.40 10.45 -8.73
N TYR A 355 17.07 10.63 -8.73
CA TYR A 355 16.16 9.82 -7.94
C TYR A 355 16.29 8.34 -8.29
N TYR A 356 16.22 8.00 -9.59
CA TYR A 356 16.43 6.63 -10.07
C TYR A 356 17.75 6.04 -9.59
N LEU A 357 18.86 6.75 -9.86
CA LEU A 357 20.22 6.23 -9.65
C LEU A 357 20.48 5.96 -8.16
N LEU A 358 20.07 6.89 -7.29
CA LEU A 358 20.27 6.75 -5.84
C LEU A 358 19.38 5.69 -5.22
N LEU A 359 18.11 5.57 -5.63
CA LEU A 359 17.27 4.47 -5.20
C LEU A 359 17.83 3.12 -5.66
N LYS A 360 18.25 3.03 -6.92
CA LYS A 360 18.81 1.80 -7.47
C LYS A 360 20.08 1.38 -6.72
N ALA A 361 20.95 2.33 -6.36
CA ALA A 361 22.15 2.05 -5.57
C ALA A 361 21.85 1.38 -4.22
N THR A 362 20.70 1.66 -3.61
CA THR A 362 20.32 1.07 -2.32
C THR A 362 19.68 -0.31 -2.43
N GLU A 363 19.41 -0.83 -3.61
CA GLU A 363 18.86 -2.18 -3.78
C GLU A 363 19.92 -3.27 -3.60
N ASP A 364 19.50 -4.43 -3.10
CA ASP A 364 20.34 -5.62 -3.10
C ASP A 364 20.68 -6.00 -4.56
N GLY A 365 21.95 -6.31 -4.82
CA GLY A 365 22.41 -6.67 -6.16
C GLY A 365 22.70 -5.48 -7.08
N SER A 366 22.63 -4.24 -6.59
CA SER A 366 23.03 -3.04 -7.33
C SER A 366 24.54 -2.95 -7.64
N GLY A 367 25.35 -3.79 -6.98
CA GLY A 367 26.80 -3.72 -7.00
C GLY A 367 27.39 -2.72 -6.00
N VAL A 368 26.55 -2.00 -5.25
CA VAL A 368 26.94 -1.11 -4.15
C VAL A 368 26.54 -1.81 -2.84
N ASP A 369 27.52 -2.08 -1.96
CA ASP A 369 27.30 -2.76 -0.69
C ASP A 369 27.54 -1.80 0.48
N PHE A 370 26.47 -1.34 1.11
CA PHE A 370 26.53 -0.40 2.23
C PHE A 370 27.00 -1.02 3.57
N SER A 371 27.36 -2.29 3.61
CA SER A 371 28.22 -2.82 4.68
C SER A 371 29.63 -2.26 4.62
N ASN A 372 30.06 -1.79 3.43
CA ASN A 372 31.37 -1.16 3.20
C ASN A 372 31.30 0.36 3.46
N GLU A 373 32.07 0.81 4.46
CA GLU A 373 32.15 2.22 4.87
C GLU A 373 32.50 3.21 3.74
N ASN A 374 33.26 2.78 2.73
CA ASN A 374 33.61 3.66 1.60
C ASN A 374 32.39 4.03 0.75
N TYR A 375 31.45 3.10 0.57
CA TYR A 375 30.20 3.39 -0.15
C TYR A 375 29.29 4.31 0.67
N VAL A 376 29.19 4.07 1.97
CA VAL A 376 28.45 4.95 2.88
C VAL A 376 29.03 6.36 2.81
N TYR A 377 30.34 6.52 2.95
CA TYR A 377 31.00 7.82 2.84
C TYR A 377 30.66 8.53 1.53
N LYS A 378 30.71 7.82 0.37
CA LYS A 378 30.42 8.41 -0.93
C LYS A 378 28.97 8.85 -1.06
N LEU A 379 28.01 8.01 -0.63
CA LEU A 379 26.61 8.41 -0.59
C LEU A 379 26.47 9.69 0.21
N CYS A 380 27.08 9.67 1.34
CA CYS A 380 27.14 10.76 2.27
C CYS A 380 27.67 12.03 1.61
N TRP A 381 28.76 11.95 0.98
CA TRP A 381 29.39 13.07 0.31
C TRP A 381 28.49 13.60 -0.84
N ILE A 382 27.89 12.71 -1.64
CA ILE A 382 26.95 13.06 -2.72
C ILE A 382 25.77 13.86 -2.15
N MET A 383 25.12 13.35 -1.11
CA MET A 383 23.96 13.98 -0.50
C MET A 383 24.27 15.36 0.12
N GLY A 384 25.48 15.54 0.67
CA GLY A 384 25.86 16.78 1.33
C GLY A 384 26.54 17.83 0.43
N ASN A 385 27.09 17.43 -0.71
CA ASN A 385 27.91 18.32 -1.54
C ASN A 385 27.38 18.60 -2.94
N LEU A 386 26.38 17.83 -3.40
CA LEU A 386 25.77 17.96 -4.72
C LEU A 386 24.30 18.40 -4.58
N THR A 387 23.75 18.93 -5.66
CA THR A 387 22.34 19.26 -5.73
C THR A 387 21.51 17.97 -5.91
N VAL A 388 20.85 17.54 -4.85
CA VAL A 388 19.96 16.37 -4.84
C VAL A 388 18.53 16.85 -4.56
N PRO A 389 17.52 16.40 -5.31
CA PRO A 389 16.13 16.79 -5.09
C PRO A 389 15.61 16.35 -3.71
N SER A 390 14.68 17.14 -3.15
CA SER A 390 14.04 16.85 -1.85
C SER A 390 13.31 15.51 -1.82
N GLU A 391 12.71 15.11 -2.95
CA GLU A 391 12.04 13.83 -3.13
C GLU A 391 12.96 12.63 -2.90
N VAL A 392 14.24 12.77 -3.28
CA VAL A 392 15.27 11.75 -3.02
C VAL A 392 15.53 11.60 -1.53
N PHE A 393 15.63 12.72 -0.81
CA PHE A 393 15.83 12.71 0.64
C PHE A 393 14.66 12.04 1.35
N GLY A 394 13.42 12.39 0.97
CA GLY A 394 12.22 11.77 1.52
C GLY A 394 12.18 10.26 1.29
N ALA A 395 12.38 9.84 0.04
CA ALA A 395 12.35 8.43 -0.33
C ALA A 395 13.46 7.60 0.33
N LEU A 396 14.71 8.12 0.36
CA LEU A 396 15.82 7.45 1.03
C LEU A 396 15.61 7.40 2.55
N GLY A 397 15.10 8.48 3.14
CA GLY A 397 14.82 8.55 4.57
C GLY A 397 13.79 7.51 4.99
N ASP A 398 12.65 7.46 4.33
CA ASP A 398 11.61 6.48 4.59
C ASP A 398 12.10 5.04 4.34
N ARG A 399 12.85 4.83 3.27
CA ARG A 399 13.44 3.54 2.93
C ARG A 399 14.41 3.04 4.00
N VAL A 400 15.27 3.92 4.53
CA VAL A 400 16.23 3.60 5.59
C VAL A 400 15.52 3.30 6.91
N LEU A 401 14.50 4.09 7.26
CA LEU A 401 13.72 3.91 8.49
C LEU A 401 12.96 2.58 8.53
N ASN A 402 12.43 2.16 7.38
CA ASN A 402 11.60 0.96 7.26
C ASN A 402 12.34 -0.23 6.64
N ALA A 403 13.68 -0.19 6.62
CA ALA A 403 14.50 -1.22 5.98
C ALA A 403 14.39 -2.56 6.70
N PRO A 404 14.05 -3.66 6.00
CA PRO A 404 14.04 -4.99 6.58
C PRO A 404 15.45 -5.45 6.97
N GLU A 405 15.56 -6.20 8.05
CA GLU A 405 16.84 -6.79 8.49
C GLU A 405 17.54 -7.60 7.40
N GLY A 406 18.86 -7.44 7.30
CA GLY A 406 19.70 -8.14 6.32
C GLY A 406 19.58 -7.65 4.88
N THR A 407 19.03 -6.44 4.66
CA THR A 407 19.05 -5.77 3.35
C THR A 407 20.19 -4.76 3.25
N ASN A 408 20.59 -4.41 2.02
CA ASN A 408 21.62 -3.42 1.77
C ASN A 408 21.29 -2.04 2.40
N VAL A 409 20.04 -1.66 2.35
CA VAL A 409 19.55 -0.42 2.98
C VAL A 409 19.68 -0.47 4.50
N LYS A 410 19.44 -1.62 5.13
CA LYS A 410 19.59 -1.78 6.57
C LYS A 410 21.06 -1.66 6.98
N ASN A 411 21.98 -2.22 6.17
CA ASN A 411 23.41 -2.06 6.37
C ASN A 411 23.83 -0.58 6.35
N LEU A 412 23.23 0.23 5.47
CA LEU A 412 23.44 1.68 5.45
C LEU A 412 23.04 2.31 6.79
N PHE A 413 21.83 1.97 7.30
CA PHE A 413 21.32 2.54 8.54
C PHE A 413 22.16 2.15 9.78
N ASP A 414 22.60 0.90 9.84
CA ASP A 414 23.37 0.37 10.97
C ASP A 414 24.86 0.77 10.94
N ASN A 415 25.30 1.37 9.82
CA ASN A 415 26.70 1.75 9.67
C ASN A 415 27.05 2.92 10.60
N LYS A 416 28.13 2.74 11.39
CA LYS A 416 28.61 3.74 12.34
C LYS A 416 28.97 5.10 11.69
N TYR A 417 29.42 5.10 10.43
CA TYR A 417 29.69 6.31 9.66
C TYR A 417 28.45 7.13 9.40
N PHE A 418 27.34 6.45 9.07
CA PHE A 418 26.06 7.08 8.88
C PHE A 418 25.53 7.69 10.19
N GLN A 419 25.79 7.02 11.32
CA GLN A 419 25.37 7.49 12.64
C GLN A 419 26.28 8.58 13.23
N ALA A 420 27.55 8.63 12.80
CA ALA A 420 28.59 9.50 13.37
C ALA A 420 28.92 10.75 12.54
N ALA A 421 28.23 11.02 11.43
CA ALA A 421 28.56 12.09 10.49
C ALA A 421 27.83 13.43 10.77
N PRO A 422 28.10 14.14 11.88
CA PRO A 422 27.39 15.37 12.24
C PRO A 422 27.77 16.59 11.38
N ASP A 423 28.94 16.56 10.69
CA ASP A 423 29.52 17.77 10.05
C ASP A 423 29.33 17.86 8.54
N SER A 424 28.59 16.95 7.89
CA SER A 424 28.55 16.83 6.42
C SER A 424 27.22 17.17 5.77
N GLY A 425 26.40 18.05 6.32
CA GLY A 425 25.07 18.41 5.75
C GLY A 425 23.98 17.36 5.98
N TYR A 426 24.25 16.41 6.85
CA TYR A 426 23.49 15.20 7.16
C TYR A 426 22.31 15.38 8.08
N ASN A 427 22.06 16.58 8.59
CA ASN A 427 21.05 16.84 9.60
C ASN A 427 19.71 16.17 9.31
N PHE A 428 19.34 16.08 8.04
CA PHE A 428 18.05 15.50 7.67
C PHE A 428 17.93 13.98 7.95
N LEU A 429 18.93 13.18 7.62
CA LEU A 429 18.89 11.73 7.89
C LEU A 429 19.12 11.42 9.38
N ILE A 430 19.90 12.27 10.06
CA ILE A 430 20.08 12.22 11.52
C ILE A 430 18.79 12.68 12.21
N GLU A 431 18.13 13.72 11.73
CA GLU A 431 16.85 14.18 12.24
C GLU A 431 15.76 13.11 12.07
N LEU A 432 15.72 12.42 10.93
CA LEU A 432 14.82 11.28 10.71
C LEU A 432 15.13 10.11 11.64
N ALA A 433 16.41 9.79 11.86
CA ALA A 433 16.83 8.76 12.81
C ALA A 433 16.52 9.15 14.28
N GLN A 434 16.66 10.43 14.61
CA GLN A 434 16.28 10.97 15.92
C GLN A 434 14.77 10.97 16.13
N LEU A 435 13.96 11.32 15.11
CA LEU A 435 12.51 11.23 15.15
C LEU A 435 12.02 9.79 15.36
N ARG A 436 12.65 8.79 14.72
CA ARG A 436 12.37 7.38 15.00
C ARG A 436 12.72 6.95 16.43
N ASN A 437 13.83 7.42 16.96
CA ASN A 437 14.21 7.12 18.35
C ASN A 437 13.27 7.79 19.34
N LEU A 438 12.72 8.95 19.02
CA LEU A 438 11.68 9.61 19.80
C LEU A 438 10.34 8.86 19.73
N THR A 439 9.92 8.37 18.56
CA THR A 439 8.71 7.54 18.44
C THR A 439 8.86 6.21 19.19
N LYS A 440 10.01 5.56 19.13
CA LYS A 440 10.28 4.33 19.91
C LYS A 440 10.38 4.57 21.43
N SER A 441 10.66 5.79 21.87
CA SER A 441 10.69 6.14 23.30
C SER A 441 9.33 6.57 23.86
N ILE A 442 8.33 6.72 23.01
CA ILE A 442 6.95 7.06 23.35
C ILE A 442 6.03 5.81 23.31
N GLU A 443 6.47 4.73 22.63
CA GLU A 443 5.90 3.38 22.71
C GLU A 443 6.42 2.65 23.96
#